data_070e5cd9c4c66646e8111a386e23dd55
#
_entry.id   070e5cd9c4c66646e8111a386e23dd55
#
_cell.length_a   1.000
_cell.length_b   1.000
_cell.length_c   1.000
_cell.angle_alpha   90.00
_cell.angle_beta   90.00
_cell.angle_gamma   90.00
#
_symmetry.space_group_name_H-M   'P 1'
#
loop_
_entity.id
_entity.type
_entity.pdbx_description
1 polymer ?
#
loop_
_entity_poly.entity_id
_entity_poly.type
_entity_poly.pdbx_seq_one_letter_code
_entity_poly.pdbx_strand_id
1 'polypeptide(L)' 'MTLKQIIQEYVNDHFDNFGFYPYEVEVDGQVYSYGGYWEILEDTRFD' A
#
# COMPACT_ATOMS: atom_id res chain seq x y z
N MET A 1 1.48 13.82 3.05
CA MET A 1 0.78 12.52 3.12
C MET A 1 1.62 11.53 3.91
N THR A 2 0.96 10.70 4.70
CA THR A 2 1.66 9.66 5.43
C THR A 2 1.96 8.48 4.50
N LEU A 3 2.91 7.64 4.89
CA LEU A 3 3.21 6.43 4.13
C LEU A 3 1.97 5.56 3.96
N LYS A 4 1.18 5.46 5.03
CA LYS A 4 -0.05 4.69 4.99
C LYS A 4 -1.01 5.22 3.93
N GLN A 5 -1.17 6.54 3.84
CA GLN A 5 -2.06 7.14 2.84
C GLN A 5 -1.57 6.88 1.42
N ILE A 6 -0.26 6.98 1.20
CA ILE A 6 0.32 6.74 -0.12
C ILE A 6 0.05 5.30 -0.55
N ILE A 7 0.30 4.35 0.33
CA ILE A 7 0.08 2.94 0.04
C ILE A 7 -1.41 2.67 -0.17
N GLN A 8 -2.26 3.27 0.68
CA GLN A 8 -3.71 3.10 0.58
C GLN A 8 -4.23 3.55 -0.78
N GLU A 9 -3.80 4.70 -1.24
CA GLU A 9 -4.22 5.22 -2.53
C GLU A 9 -3.71 4.34 -3.67
N TYR A 10 -2.47 3.87 -3.57
CA TYR A 10 -1.90 3.01 -4.59
C TYR A 10 -2.68 1.71 -4.73
N VAL A 11 -2.92 1.03 -3.60
CA VAL A 11 -3.61 -0.26 -3.67
C VAL A 11 -5.07 -0.12 -4.08
N ASN A 12 -5.73 0.96 -3.66
CA ASN A 12 -7.11 1.21 -4.05
C ASN A 12 -7.22 1.46 -5.55
N ASP A 13 -6.30 2.25 -6.10
CA ASP A 13 -6.28 2.54 -7.52
C ASP A 13 -5.99 1.27 -8.33
N HIS A 14 -5.07 0.46 -7.85
CA HIS A 14 -4.72 -0.80 -8.50
C HIS A 14 -5.91 -1.75 -8.51
N PHE A 15 -6.60 -1.87 -7.38
CA PHE A 15 -7.77 -2.72 -7.28
C PHE A 15 -8.88 -2.24 -8.23
N ASP A 16 -9.05 -0.94 -8.33
CA ASP A 16 -10.08 -0.34 -9.17
C ASP A 16 -9.80 -0.63 -10.66
N ASN A 17 -8.53 -0.62 -11.05
CA ASN A 17 -8.14 -0.82 -12.44
C ASN A 17 -8.05 -2.29 -12.84
N PHE A 18 -7.63 -3.15 -11.92
CA PHE A 18 -7.33 -4.55 -12.23
C PHE A 18 -8.24 -5.56 -11.55
N GLY A 19 -8.97 -5.14 -10.51
CA GLY A 19 -9.88 -6.04 -9.80
C GLY A 19 -9.20 -6.88 -8.71
N PHE A 20 -7.92 -6.65 -8.43
CA PHE A 20 -7.19 -7.33 -7.36
C PHE A 20 -6.12 -6.42 -6.81
N TYR A 21 -5.67 -6.72 -5.59
CA TYR A 21 -4.62 -5.94 -4.94
C TYR A 21 -3.24 -6.30 -5.48
N PRO A 22 -2.29 -5.35 -5.52
CA PRO A 22 -0.96 -5.61 -6.08
C PRO A 22 -0.15 -6.56 -5.18
N TYR A 23 0.73 -7.30 -5.81
CA TYR A 23 1.63 -8.20 -5.10
C TYR A 23 2.63 -7.42 -4.24
N GLU A 24 3.08 -6.27 -4.75
CA GLU A 24 4.00 -5.43 -4.01
C GLU A 24 3.79 -3.97 -4.42
N VAL A 25 4.24 -3.07 -3.54
CA VAL A 25 4.08 -1.63 -3.72
C VAL A 25 5.44 -0.96 -3.55
N GLU A 26 5.78 -0.05 -4.45
CA GLU A 26 7.02 0.73 -4.36
C GLU A 26 6.70 2.17 -3.99
N VAL A 27 7.34 2.67 -2.93
CA VAL A 27 7.19 4.06 -2.48
C VAL A 27 8.59 4.62 -2.21
N ASP A 28 8.97 5.68 -2.91
CA ASP A 28 10.25 6.36 -2.73
C ASP A 28 11.45 5.39 -2.79
N GLY A 29 11.41 4.44 -3.72
CA GLY A 29 12.47 3.48 -3.88
C GLY A 29 12.43 2.30 -2.90
N GLN A 30 11.47 2.30 -1.99
CA GLN A 30 11.28 1.19 -1.06
C GLN A 30 10.17 0.28 -1.59
N VAL A 31 10.44 -1.02 -1.62
CA VAL A 31 9.47 -2.01 -2.10
C VAL A 31 8.88 -2.73 -0.89
N TYR A 32 7.57 -2.75 -0.82
CA TYR A 32 6.84 -3.43 0.25
C TYR A 32 6.08 -4.60 -0.35
N SER A 33 6.28 -5.79 0.21
CA SER A 33 5.57 -6.98 -0.24
C SER A 33 4.11 -6.94 0.20
N TYR A 34 3.32 -7.87 -0.31
CA TYR A 34 1.89 -7.94 0.02
C TYR A 34 1.65 -7.91 1.53
N GLY A 35 2.32 -8.78 2.27
CA GLY A 35 2.18 -8.82 3.73
C GLY A 35 2.71 -7.57 4.39
N GLY A 36 3.83 -7.03 3.86
CA GLY A 36 4.45 -5.85 4.44
C GLY A 36 3.60 -4.60 4.33
N TYR A 37 3.05 -4.33 3.15
CA TYR A 37 2.24 -3.12 3.01
C TYR A 37 0.90 -3.25 3.74
N TRP A 38 0.34 -4.46 3.84
CA TRP A 38 -0.88 -4.66 4.61
C TRP A 38 -0.66 -4.43 6.10
N GLU A 39 0.50 -4.80 6.63
CA GLU A 39 0.84 -4.49 8.02
C GLU A 39 0.83 -2.99 8.26
N ILE A 40 1.39 -2.23 7.33
CA ILE A 40 1.40 -0.77 7.44
C ILE A 40 -0.02 -0.21 7.39
N LEU A 41 -0.86 -0.73 6.50
CA LEU A 41 -2.23 -0.26 6.37
C LEU A 41 -3.06 -0.54 7.61
N GLU A 42 -2.79 -1.62 8.31
CA GLU A 42 -3.54 -2.00 9.50
C GLU A 42 -2.97 -1.39 10.79
N ASP A 43 -1.76 -0.86 10.74
CA ASP A 43 -1.09 -0.34 11.93
C ASP A 43 -1.44 1.13 12.14
N THR A 44 -2.09 1.42 13.27
CA THR A 44 -2.52 2.78 13.60
C THR A 44 -1.35 3.72 13.89
N ARG A 45 -0.17 3.19 14.14
CA ARG A 45 1.01 4.01 14.42
C ARG A 45 1.50 4.77 13.19
N PHE A 46 1.07 4.39 12.01
CA PHE A 46 1.48 5.03 10.77
C PHE A 46 0.53 6.15 10.30
N ASP A 47 -0.47 6.45 11.08
CA ASP A 47 -1.42 7.52 10.74
C ASP A 47 -0.84 8.91 10.91
#